data_0a16e5ea20ba11d90402f545d69a336a
#
_entry.id   0a16e5ea20ba11d90402f545d69a336a
#
_cell.length_a   1.000
_cell.length_b   1.000
_cell.length_c   1.000
_cell.angle_alpha   90.00
_cell.angle_beta   90.00
_cell.angle_gamma   90.00
#
_symmetry.space_group_name_H-M   'P 1'
#
loop_
_entity.id
_entity.type
_entity.pdbx_description
1 polymer ?
#
loop_
_entity_poly.entity_id
_entity_poly.type
_entity_poly.pdbx_seq_one_letter_code
_entity_poly.pdbx_strand_id
1 'polypeptide(L)'
;MAAAALRYRVFVEELGGTGPLVDHDARLERDEXRPVVDHLCLIDTRRDAEALDHVVGVYRLLRSDVAADFGRFYCDGEYDLAPLRDSGRPLLELGRSCVDPDHRGGAAMFLMWNALADYVLDHGIQILFGVASFHGTDPTLLAPSLSWLHHNHLAPPDLRARARPDGFQTMDLXRPDRLDRREALARMPALIKAYLRLGGLVGRRAFIDRAFNTTDVFLLMDTGAMSAKHKQFYESRWQPT
;
A
#
# COMPACT_ATOMS: atom_id res chain seq x y z
N MET A 1 10.43 8.63 -15.50
CA MET A 1 10.82 7.45 -16.32
C MET A 1 11.46 6.36 -15.45
N ALA A 2 12.49 6.66 -14.65
CA ALA A 2 13.17 5.62 -13.85
C ALA A 2 12.27 4.90 -12.86
N ALA A 3 11.31 5.59 -12.25
CA ALA A 3 10.32 4.93 -11.39
C ALA A 3 9.49 3.89 -12.17
N ALA A 4 9.09 4.23 -13.39
CA ALA A 4 8.34 3.30 -14.25
C ALA A 4 9.21 2.11 -14.69
N ALA A 5 10.51 2.32 -14.84
CA ALA A 5 11.44 1.24 -15.16
C ALA A 5 11.59 0.27 -13.98
N LEU A 6 11.72 0.78 -12.75
CA LEU A 6 11.75 -0.08 -11.57
C LEU A 6 10.44 -0.86 -11.43
N ARG A 7 9.29 -0.19 -11.61
CA ARG A 7 7.99 -0.83 -11.54
C ARG A 7 7.88 -1.97 -12.56
N TYR A 8 8.42 -1.77 -13.75
CA TYR A 8 8.42 -2.82 -14.78
C TYR A 8 9.24 -4.03 -14.30
N ARG A 9 10.46 -3.81 -13.80
CA ARG A 9 11.31 -4.91 -13.33
C ARG A 9 10.62 -5.72 -12.23
N VAL A 10 9.95 -5.05 -11.29
CA VAL A 10 9.31 -5.73 -10.17
C VAL A 10 7.93 -6.29 -10.55
N PHE A 11 7.04 -5.45 -11.06
CA PHE A 11 5.64 -5.87 -11.24
C PHE A 11 5.44 -6.73 -12.50
N VAL A 12 6.21 -6.50 -13.55
CA VAL A 12 6.05 -7.25 -14.80
C VAL A 12 7.03 -8.42 -14.87
N GLU A 13 8.32 -8.15 -14.78
CA GLU A 13 9.34 -9.20 -14.96
C GLU A 13 9.36 -10.19 -13.79
N GLU A 14 9.34 -9.69 -12.56
CA GLU A 14 9.43 -10.56 -11.39
C GLU A 14 8.08 -11.19 -11.03
N LEU A 15 7.00 -10.43 -11.05
CA LEU A 15 5.69 -10.86 -10.56
C LEU A 15 4.68 -11.23 -11.67
N GLY A 16 5.04 -11.00 -12.93
CA GLY A 16 4.20 -11.42 -14.06
C GLY A 16 2.98 -10.55 -14.32
N GLY A 17 2.96 -9.33 -13.82
CA GLY A 17 1.83 -8.44 -14.00
C GLY A 17 1.70 -7.95 -15.44
N THR A 18 0.48 -7.56 -15.81
CA THR A 18 0.19 -7.00 -17.12
C THR A 18 -0.71 -5.77 -16.95
N GLY A 19 -0.89 -5.03 -18.03
CA GLY A 19 -1.77 -3.88 -17.99
C GLY A 19 -1.75 -3.12 -19.30
N PRO A 20 -2.79 -2.33 -19.59
CA PRO A 20 -2.92 -1.65 -20.88
C PRO A 20 -1.85 -0.58 -21.13
N LEU A 21 -1.23 -0.06 -20.09
CA LEU A 21 -0.19 0.96 -20.23
C LEU A 21 1.21 0.42 -19.93
N VAL A 22 1.36 -0.92 -19.90
CA VAL A 22 2.67 -1.56 -19.81
C VAL A 22 3.32 -1.52 -21.20
N ASP A 23 4.53 -0.98 -21.24
CA ASP A 23 5.30 -0.85 -22.48
C ASP A 23 6.44 -1.87 -22.44
N HIS A 24 6.26 -3.00 -23.12
CA HIS A 24 7.26 -4.08 -23.10
C HIS A 24 8.52 -3.73 -23.89
N ASP A 25 8.41 -2.89 -24.91
CA ASP A 25 9.56 -2.49 -25.72
C ASP A 25 10.46 -1.54 -24.94
N ALA A 26 9.86 -0.53 -24.28
CA ALA A 26 10.59 0.42 -23.48
C ALA A 26 10.88 -0.10 -22.06
N ARG A 27 10.27 -1.22 -21.67
CA ARG A 27 10.35 -1.83 -20.34
C ARG A 27 9.93 -0.84 -19.23
N LEU A 28 8.72 -0.29 -19.40
CA LEU A 28 8.15 0.69 -18.48
C LEU A 28 6.74 0.25 -18.06
N GLU A 29 6.48 0.23 -16.74
CA GLU A 29 5.14 0.01 -16.22
C GLU A 29 4.53 1.36 -15.85
N ARG A 30 3.43 1.71 -16.47
CA ARG A 30 2.71 2.95 -16.27
C ARG A 30 1.25 2.66 -15.96
N ASP A 31 0.58 3.63 -15.39
CA ASP A 31 -0.87 3.57 -15.20
C ASP A 31 -1.48 4.95 -15.43
N GLU A 32 -2.78 5.01 -15.44
CA GLU A 32 -3.51 6.23 -15.71
C GLU A 32 -3.33 7.34 -14.68
N UNK A 33 -2.97 7.01 -13.57
CA UNK A 33 -2.76 7.87 -12.57
C UNK A 33 -1.57 8.66 -12.66
N ARG A 34 -0.65 8.16 -13.50
CA ARG A 34 0.71 8.72 -13.60
C ARG A 34 0.79 10.24 -13.75
N PRO A 35 -0.05 10.87 -14.56
CA PRO A 35 0.08 12.32 -14.73
C PRO A 35 -0.22 13.14 -13.48
N VAL A 36 -0.93 12.59 -12.51
CA VAL A 36 -1.44 13.36 -11.37
C VAL A 36 -0.82 12.95 -10.04
N VAL A 37 -0.02 11.88 -10.03
CA VAL A 37 0.58 11.38 -8.78
C VAL A 37 1.96 11.98 -8.56
N ASP A 38 2.34 12.07 -7.29
CA ASP A 38 3.73 12.26 -6.91
C ASP A 38 4.40 10.90 -6.75
N HIS A 39 5.69 10.85 -7.05
CA HIS A 39 6.50 9.64 -6.84
C HIS A 39 7.54 9.93 -5.76
N LEU A 40 7.50 9.12 -4.70
CA LEU A 40 8.57 9.12 -3.71
C LEU A 40 9.56 8.06 -4.17
N CYS A 41 10.80 8.48 -4.43
CA CYS A 41 11.81 7.61 -5.02
C CYS A 41 13.03 7.48 -4.11
N LEU A 42 13.51 6.27 -3.96
CA LEU A 42 14.80 6.00 -3.32
C LEU A 42 15.83 5.80 -4.42
N ILE A 43 16.92 6.54 -4.34
CA ILE A 43 17.94 6.56 -5.39
C ILE A 43 19.26 5.97 -4.86
N ASP A 44 19.83 5.03 -5.61
CA ASP A 44 21.19 4.56 -5.39
C ASP A 44 22.10 5.35 -6.34
N THR A 45 22.87 6.28 -5.79
CA THR A 45 23.71 7.18 -6.58
C THR A 45 24.87 6.47 -7.26
N ARG A 46 25.12 5.20 -6.93
CA ARG A 46 26.15 4.39 -7.59
C ARG A 46 25.66 3.78 -8.91
N ARG A 47 24.34 3.80 -9.15
CA ARG A 47 23.74 3.20 -10.35
C ARG A 47 23.60 4.21 -11.49
N ASP A 48 23.45 3.69 -12.69
CA ASP A 48 23.42 4.49 -13.92
C ASP A 48 22.05 5.14 -14.15
N ALA A 49 22.03 6.45 -14.05
CA ALA A 49 20.82 7.24 -14.28
C ALA A 49 20.39 7.24 -15.75
N GLU A 50 21.34 7.18 -16.68
CA GLU A 50 21.02 7.15 -18.11
C GLU A 50 20.36 5.83 -18.51
N ALA A 51 20.73 4.74 -17.84
CA ALA A 51 20.10 3.44 -18.05
C ALA A 51 18.78 3.29 -17.28
N LEU A 52 18.35 4.33 -16.55
CA LEU A 52 17.16 4.34 -15.70
C LEU A 52 17.21 3.29 -14.59
N ASP A 53 18.43 2.95 -14.14
CA ASP A 53 18.68 1.90 -13.16
C ASP A 53 18.85 2.43 -11.74
N HIS A 54 18.91 3.74 -11.57
CA HIS A 54 19.28 4.37 -10.30
C HIS A 54 18.15 4.46 -9.29
N VAL A 55 16.87 4.35 -9.71
CA VAL A 55 15.75 4.33 -8.78
C VAL A 55 15.56 2.89 -8.29
N VAL A 56 15.72 2.70 -6.98
CA VAL A 56 15.71 1.37 -6.35
C VAL A 56 14.55 1.17 -5.39
N GLY A 57 13.77 2.23 -5.16
CA GLY A 57 12.53 2.12 -4.40
C GLY A 57 11.55 3.18 -4.87
N VAL A 58 10.27 2.86 -4.84
CA VAL A 58 9.24 3.82 -5.26
C VAL A 58 7.95 3.61 -4.47
N TYR A 59 7.28 4.73 -4.17
CA TYR A 59 5.87 4.81 -3.78
C TYR A 59 5.19 5.79 -4.70
N ARG A 60 4.00 5.44 -5.13
CA ARG A 60 3.11 6.36 -5.83
C ARG A 60 2.18 6.99 -4.81
N LEU A 61 2.08 8.31 -4.82
CA LEU A 61 1.34 9.10 -3.82
C LEU A 61 0.27 9.94 -4.52
N LEU A 62 -0.98 9.81 -4.07
CA LEU A 62 -2.09 10.59 -4.62
C LEU A 62 -2.87 11.25 -3.48
N ARG A 63 -2.80 12.57 -3.40
CA ARG A 63 -3.50 13.35 -2.38
C ARG A 63 -4.97 13.53 -2.75
N SER A 64 -5.82 13.65 -1.73
CA SER A 64 -7.28 13.79 -1.93
C SER A 64 -7.66 15.05 -2.70
N ASP A 65 -6.92 16.16 -2.56
CA ASP A 65 -7.21 17.37 -3.34
C ASP A 65 -6.97 17.13 -4.84
N VAL A 66 -5.89 16.42 -5.17
CA VAL A 66 -5.56 16.07 -6.56
C VAL A 66 -6.54 15.04 -7.10
N ALA A 67 -6.87 14.03 -6.29
CA ALA A 67 -7.82 12.98 -6.69
C ALA A 67 -9.20 13.55 -6.98
N ALA A 68 -9.62 14.59 -6.25
CA ALA A 68 -10.91 15.25 -6.48
C ALA A 68 -10.96 15.87 -7.88
N ASP A 69 -9.87 16.48 -8.33
CA ASP A 69 -9.79 17.05 -9.68
C ASP A 69 -9.69 15.99 -10.76
N PHE A 70 -8.90 14.93 -10.49
CA PHE A 70 -8.72 13.82 -11.43
C PHE A 70 -9.99 12.96 -11.57
N GLY A 71 -10.78 12.87 -10.49
CA GLY A 71 -12.05 12.17 -10.47
C GLY A 71 -12.09 10.91 -9.63
N ARG A 72 -10.95 10.35 -9.27
CA ARG A 72 -10.93 9.13 -8.47
C ARG A 72 -9.56 8.82 -7.88
N PHE A 73 -9.56 7.93 -6.87
CA PHE A 73 -8.38 7.18 -6.41
C PHE A 73 -8.28 5.84 -7.16
N TYR A 74 -7.12 5.24 -7.12
CA TYR A 74 -6.95 3.87 -7.63
C TYR A 74 -7.89 2.90 -6.87
N CYS A 75 -7.92 3.03 -5.54
CA CYS A 75 -8.70 2.13 -4.69
C CYS A 75 -10.21 2.17 -4.98
N ASP A 76 -10.72 3.23 -5.61
CA ASP A 76 -12.14 3.28 -6.00
C ASP A 76 -12.55 2.13 -6.90
N GLY A 77 -11.61 1.54 -7.62
CA GLY A 77 -11.89 0.38 -8.47
C GLY A 77 -12.21 -0.89 -7.69
N GLU A 78 -11.78 -0.96 -6.44
CA GLU A 78 -11.93 -2.16 -5.62
C GLU A 78 -12.78 -1.92 -4.36
N TYR A 79 -12.79 -0.69 -3.84
CA TYR A 79 -13.39 -0.37 -2.55
C TYR A 79 -14.28 0.86 -2.65
N ASP A 80 -15.34 0.85 -1.86
CA ASP A 80 -16.17 2.03 -1.62
C ASP A 80 -15.48 2.89 -0.55
N LEU A 81 -14.98 4.05 -0.96
CA LEU A 81 -14.23 4.95 -0.10
C LEU A 81 -15.10 6.04 0.54
N ALA A 82 -16.43 5.94 0.44
CA ALA A 82 -17.31 6.96 1.00
C ALA A 82 -17.01 7.28 2.46
N PRO A 83 -16.76 6.31 3.35
CA PRO A 83 -16.45 6.67 4.74
C PRO A 83 -15.23 7.59 4.86
N LEU A 84 -14.18 7.33 4.06
CA LEU A 84 -12.98 8.17 4.10
C LEU A 84 -13.28 9.57 3.58
N ARG A 85 -13.98 9.68 2.45
CA ARG A 85 -14.35 10.97 1.88
C ARG A 85 -15.26 11.76 2.81
N ASP A 86 -16.23 11.09 3.42
CA ASP A 86 -17.19 11.74 4.32
C ASP A 86 -16.55 12.27 5.59
N SER A 87 -15.35 11.77 5.96
CA SER A 87 -14.61 12.29 7.11
C SER A 87 -14.18 13.73 6.91
N GLY A 88 -14.05 14.19 5.65
CA GLY A 88 -13.59 15.53 5.33
C GLY A 88 -12.11 15.76 5.62
N ARG A 89 -11.37 14.72 5.98
CA ARG A 89 -9.97 14.81 6.39
C ARG A 89 -9.06 14.69 5.16
N PRO A 90 -7.91 15.37 5.13
CA PRO A 90 -6.95 15.18 4.05
C PRO A 90 -6.43 13.75 3.97
N LEU A 91 -6.56 13.15 2.79
CA LEU A 91 -6.22 11.75 2.54
C LEU A 91 -5.01 11.65 1.62
N LEU A 92 -4.23 10.58 1.77
CA LEU A 92 -3.14 10.24 0.85
C LEU A 92 -3.22 8.76 0.51
N GLU A 93 -3.41 8.46 -0.78
CA GLU A 93 -3.36 7.09 -1.27
C GLU A 93 -1.92 6.70 -1.60
N LEU A 94 -1.50 5.56 -1.03
CA LEU A 94 -0.20 4.94 -1.32
C LEU A 94 -0.42 3.79 -2.28
N GLY A 95 0.41 3.73 -3.32
CA GLY A 95 0.31 2.64 -4.28
C GLY A 95 1.64 2.29 -4.91
N ARG A 96 1.64 1.18 -5.64
CA ARG A 96 2.80 0.73 -6.41
C ARG A 96 4.09 0.72 -5.60
N SER A 97 4.02 0.37 -4.32
CA SER A 97 5.20 0.25 -3.46
C SER A 97 6.06 -0.90 -3.97
N CYS A 98 7.30 -0.62 -4.29
CA CYS A 98 8.23 -1.68 -4.66
C CYS A 98 9.67 -1.26 -4.39
N VAL A 99 10.52 -2.28 -4.17
CA VAL A 99 11.94 -2.09 -3.89
C VAL A 99 12.70 -3.09 -4.77
N ASP A 100 13.76 -2.61 -5.38
CA ASP A 100 14.67 -3.44 -6.17
C ASP A 100 15.14 -4.63 -5.32
N PRO A 101 15.17 -5.86 -5.88
CA PRO A 101 15.56 -7.03 -5.09
C PRO A 101 16.90 -6.91 -4.36
N ASP A 102 17.86 -6.22 -4.95
CA ASP A 102 19.19 -6.06 -4.34
C ASP A 102 19.17 -5.16 -3.10
N HIS A 103 18.09 -4.41 -2.90
CA HIS A 103 17.96 -3.47 -1.79
C HIS A 103 16.92 -3.90 -0.76
N ARG A 104 16.33 -5.09 -0.91
CA ARG A 104 15.35 -5.62 0.05
C ARG A 104 16.06 -6.12 1.31
N GLY A 105 15.36 -6.06 2.43
CA GLY A 105 15.89 -6.53 3.71
C GLY A 105 16.87 -5.59 4.37
N GLY A 106 17.12 -4.42 3.78
CA GLY A 106 18.02 -3.42 4.34
C GLY A 106 17.26 -2.18 4.81
N ALA A 107 17.89 -1.02 4.65
CA ALA A 107 17.36 0.25 5.13
C ALA A 107 16.36 0.91 4.17
N ALA A 108 16.08 0.31 3.00
CA ALA A 108 15.31 0.96 1.95
C ALA A 108 13.93 1.40 2.41
N MET A 109 13.14 0.50 2.99
CA MET A 109 11.79 0.84 3.45
C MET A 109 11.82 1.87 4.57
N PHE A 110 12.81 1.78 5.45
CA PHE A 110 12.99 2.74 6.53
C PHE A 110 13.23 4.15 5.98
N LEU A 111 14.12 4.26 5.00
CA LEU A 111 14.43 5.55 4.36
C LEU A 111 13.20 6.11 3.65
N MET A 112 12.46 5.25 2.94
CA MET A 112 11.25 5.68 2.23
C MET A 112 10.17 6.14 3.21
N TRP A 113 10.03 5.44 4.34
CA TRP A 113 9.02 5.83 5.33
C TRP A 113 9.37 7.14 6.03
N ASN A 114 10.68 7.41 6.25
CA ASN A 114 11.09 8.71 6.78
C ASN A 114 10.72 9.84 5.80
N ALA A 115 10.98 9.64 4.53
CA ALA A 115 10.61 10.61 3.50
C ALA A 115 9.09 10.76 3.39
N LEU A 116 8.36 9.66 3.52
CA LEU A 116 6.90 9.70 3.51
C LEU A 116 6.36 10.49 4.70
N ALA A 117 6.97 10.37 5.88
CA ALA A 117 6.57 11.14 7.05
C ALA A 117 6.72 12.65 6.79
N ASP A 118 7.78 13.05 6.10
CA ASP A 118 7.96 14.45 5.69
C ASP A 118 6.85 14.92 4.77
N TYR A 119 6.53 14.11 3.80
CA TYR A 119 5.46 14.42 2.83
C TYR A 119 4.13 14.59 3.56
N VAL A 120 3.83 13.70 4.50
CA VAL A 120 2.61 13.75 5.31
C VAL A 120 2.53 15.06 6.09
N LEU A 121 3.65 15.45 6.74
CA LEU A 121 3.69 16.70 7.50
C LEU A 121 3.55 17.93 6.59
N ASP A 122 4.27 17.94 5.49
CA ASP A 122 4.28 19.08 4.57
C ASP A 122 2.90 19.33 3.95
N HIS A 123 2.12 18.28 3.75
CA HIS A 123 0.81 18.40 3.09
C HIS A 123 -0.37 18.27 4.06
N GLY A 124 -0.11 18.15 5.36
CA GLY A 124 -1.17 18.06 6.36
C GLY A 124 -2.04 16.84 6.23
N ILE A 125 -1.48 15.72 5.77
CA ILE A 125 -2.22 14.49 5.57
C ILE A 125 -2.63 13.90 6.92
N GLN A 126 -3.89 13.46 7.03
CA GLN A 126 -4.40 12.87 8.27
C GLN A 126 -4.69 11.38 8.16
N ILE A 127 -5.01 10.90 6.95
CA ILE A 127 -5.25 9.46 6.74
C ILE A 127 -4.41 9.00 5.55
N LEU A 128 -3.60 7.97 5.78
CA LEU A 128 -2.89 7.24 4.74
C LEU A 128 -3.68 5.98 4.43
N PHE A 129 -3.82 5.62 3.16
CA PHE A 129 -4.52 4.38 2.82
C PHE A 129 -4.01 3.82 1.49
N GLY A 130 -4.36 2.57 1.26
CA GLY A 130 -4.05 1.90 0.01
C GLY A 130 -4.41 0.44 0.11
N VAL A 131 -4.28 -0.28 -1.00
CA VAL A 131 -4.46 -1.72 -1.00
C VAL A 131 -3.10 -2.40 -0.92
N ALA A 132 -3.06 -3.51 -0.21
CA ALA A 132 -1.89 -4.37 -0.13
C ALA A 132 -2.33 -5.79 -0.44
N SER A 133 -1.49 -6.53 -1.15
CA SER A 133 -1.90 -7.78 -1.78
C SER A 133 -1.30 -9.00 -1.11
N PHE A 134 -2.14 -9.99 -0.84
CA PHE A 134 -1.71 -11.37 -0.68
C PHE A 134 -1.56 -11.98 -2.06
N HIS A 135 -0.54 -12.78 -2.25
CA HIS A 135 -0.40 -13.54 -3.49
C HIS A 135 -1.38 -14.71 -3.50
N GLY A 136 -2.11 -14.88 -4.60
CA GLY A 136 -3.09 -15.96 -4.74
C GLY A 136 -4.51 -15.51 -4.42
N THR A 137 -5.45 -16.35 -4.83
CA THR A 137 -6.88 -16.06 -4.71
C THR A 137 -7.65 -17.15 -3.97
N ASP A 138 -6.96 -18.11 -3.35
CA ASP A 138 -7.60 -19.21 -2.62
C ASP A 138 -7.91 -18.78 -1.18
N PRO A 139 -9.18 -18.53 -0.86
CA PRO A 139 -9.52 -18.05 0.48
C PRO A 139 -9.22 -19.07 1.58
N THR A 140 -9.17 -20.36 1.24
CA THR A 140 -8.87 -21.40 2.23
C THR A 140 -7.44 -21.24 2.76
N LEU A 141 -6.50 -21.00 1.85
CA LEU A 141 -5.09 -20.81 2.24
C LEU A 141 -4.88 -19.51 3.00
N LEU A 142 -5.67 -18.49 2.69
CA LEU A 142 -5.53 -17.16 3.28
C LEU A 142 -6.40 -16.96 4.52
N ALA A 143 -7.26 -17.94 4.85
CA ALA A 143 -8.25 -17.78 5.92
C ALA A 143 -7.64 -17.38 7.27
N PRO A 144 -6.53 -17.97 7.75
CA PRO A 144 -5.98 -17.54 9.03
C PRO A 144 -5.55 -16.07 9.02
N SER A 145 -4.88 -15.63 7.96
CA SER A 145 -4.40 -14.23 7.86
C SER A 145 -5.57 -13.26 7.72
N LEU A 146 -6.52 -13.55 6.84
CA LEU A 146 -7.66 -12.66 6.60
C LEU A 146 -8.52 -12.54 7.86
N SER A 147 -8.78 -13.68 8.53
CA SER A 147 -9.59 -13.65 9.75
C SER A 147 -8.87 -12.92 10.89
N TRP A 148 -7.55 -13.10 11.00
CA TRP A 148 -6.78 -12.38 12.00
C TRP A 148 -6.91 -10.86 11.80
N LEU A 149 -6.78 -10.40 10.55
CA LEU A 149 -6.95 -8.97 10.23
C LEU A 149 -8.35 -8.50 10.61
N HIS A 150 -9.37 -9.26 10.22
CA HIS A 150 -10.77 -8.91 10.49
C HIS A 150 -11.05 -8.76 11.99
N HIS A 151 -10.59 -9.71 12.78
CA HIS A 151 -10.94 -9.75 14.21
C HIS A 151 -10.07 -8.85 15.06
N ASN A 152 -8.86 -8.50 14.61
CA ASN A 152 -7.92 -7.77 15.46
C ASN A 152 -7.57 -6.37 14.94
N HIS A 153 -7.86 -6.07 13.66
CA HIS A 153 -7.39 -4.82 13.06
C HIS A 153 -8.44 -4.11 12.22
N LEU A 154 -9.72 -4.46 12.36
CA LEU A 154 -10.79 -3.85 11.57
C LEU A 154 -10.93 -2.36 11.93
N ALA A 155 -11.03 -1.51 10.91
CA ALA A 155 -11.19 -0.08 11.09
C ALA A 155 -12.52 0.25 11.78
N PRO A 156 -12.60 1.35 12.51
CA PRO A 156 -13.87 1.77 13.10
C PRO A 156 -14.89 2.09 12.00
N PRO A 157 -16.20 1.97 12.28
CA PRO A 157 -17.22 2.10 11.23
C PRO A 157 -17.14 3.37 10.39
N ASP A 158 -16.76 4.48 10.99
CA ASP A 158 -16.71 5.78 10.31
C ASP A 158 -15.51 5.90 9.34
N LEU A 159 -14.56 4.97 9.41
CA LEU A 159 -13.41 4.95 8.48
C LEU A 159 -13.29 3.62 7.73
N ARG A 160 -14.32 2.82 7.75
CA ARG A 160 -14.26 1.44 7.24
C ARG A 160 -14.67 1.37 5.78
N ALA A 161 -13.71 1.44 4.87
CA ALA A 161 -13.95 1.16 3.46
C ALA A 161 -14.40 -0.29 3.28
N ARG A 162 -15.19 -0.56 2.26
CA ARG A 162 -15.78 -1.87 2.00
C ARG A 162 -15.48 -2.31 0.58
N ALA A 163 -15.04 -3.56 0.41
CA ALA A 163 -14.79 -4.10 -0.93
C ALA A 163 -16.07 -4.08 -1.77
N ARG A 164 -15.91 -3.78 -3.04
CA ARG A 164 -17.02 -3.73 -3.99
C ARG A 164 -17.58 -5.13 -4.26
N PRO A 165 -18.88 -5.23 -4.55
CA PRO A 165 -19.53 -6.55 -4.69
C PRO A 165 -18.94 -7.45 -5.78
N ASP A 166 -18.41 -6.88 -6.85
CA ASP A 166 -17.92 -7.66 -8.00
C ASP A 166 -16.67 -8.48 -7.70
N GLY A 167 -15.95 -8.17 -6.61
CA GLY A 167 -14.75 -8.92 -6.26
C GLY A 167 -14.62 -9.24 -4.78
N PHE A 168 -15.65 -8.99 -3.98
CA PHE A 168 -15.49 -9.12 -2.54
C PHE A 168 -15.24 -10.56 -2.10
N GLN A 169 -14.42 -10.69 -1.07
CA GLN A 169 -14.15 -11.93 -0.36
C GLN A 169 -14.29 -11.66 1.13
N THR A 170 -15.12 -12.42 1.82
CA THR A 170 -15.21 -12.25 3.29
C THR A 170 -13.85 -12.55 3.92
N MET A 171 -13.52 -11.76 4.95
CA MET A 171 -12.32 -11.99 5.75
C MET A 171 -12.66 -12.74 7.04
N ASP A 172 -13.95 -12.86 7.40
CA ASP A 172 -14.43 -13.54 8.60
C ASP A 172 -14.62 -15.03 8.27
N LEU A 173 -13.54 -15.75 8.18
CA LEU A 173 -13.52 -17.16 7.77
C LEU A 173 -13.24 -18.13 8.88
N UNK A 174 -12.47 -17.74 9.94
CA UNK A 174 -12.18 -18.42 10.99
C UNK A 174 -12.68 -17.75 12.14
N ARG A 175 -13.17 -18.51 13.07
CA ARG A 175 -13.72 -17.96 14.34
C ARG A 175 -12.58 -17.44 15.22
N PRO A 176 -12.79 -16.40 16.02
CA PRO A 176 -11.69 -15.84 16.85
C PRO A 176 -11.02 -16.87 17.78
N ASP A 177 -11.81 -17.79 18.32
CA ASP A 177 -11.28 -18.82 19.24
C ASP A 177 -10.45 -19.88 18.56
N ARG A 178 -10.43 -19.89 17.22
CA ARG A 178 -9.65 -20.83 16.41
C ARG A 178 -8.41 -20.18 15.78
N LEU A 179 -8.22 -18.88 16.03
CA LEU A 179 -7.12 -18.17 15.39
C LEU A 179 -5.83 -18.32 16.18
N ASP A 180 -4.78 -18.71 15.49
CA ASP A 180 -3.42 -18.73 16.02
C ASP A 180 -2.62 -17.61 15.37
N ARG A 181 -2.03 -16.76 16.20
CA ARG A 181 -1.28 -15.58 15.71
C ARG A 181 -0.11 -16.00 14.80
N ARG A 182 0.61 -17.04 15.19
CA ARG A 182 1.78 -17.50 14.43
C ARG A 182 1.37 -17.97 13.03
N GLU A 183 0.31 -18.77 12.98
CA GLU A 183 -0.23 -19.24 11.71
C GLU A 183 -0.71 -18.08 10.85
N ALA A 184 -1.44 -17.14 11.44
CA ALA A 184 -1.99 -15.99 10.74
C ALA A 184 -0.88 -15.12 10.11
N LEU A 185 0.22 -14.93 10.84
CA LEU A 185 1.32 -14.10 10.36
C LEU A 185 2.25 -14.83 9.38
N ALA A 186 2.20 -16.16 9.33
CA ALA A 186 3.12 -16.96 8.51
C ALA A 186 2.98 -16.62 7.01
N ARG A 187 1.75 -16.42 6.55
CA ARG A 187 1.48 -16.10 5.13
C ARG A 187 1.25 -14.62 4.87
N MET A 188 1.32 -13.80 5.93
CA MET A 188 1.03 -12.37 5.79
C MET A 188 2.22 -11.66 5.16
N PRO A 189 2.01 -10.90 4.08
CA PRO A 189 3.11 -10.16 3.46
C PRO A 189 3.81 -9.22 4.45
N ALA A 190 5.12 -9.06 4.25
CA ALA A 190 5.95 -8.23 5.11
C ALA A 190 5.43 -6.79 5.20
N LEU A 191 4.94 -6.25 4.08
CA LEU A 191 4.42 -4.89 4.04
C LEU A 191 3.20 -4.73 4.94
N ILE A 192 2.29 -5.71 4.89
CA ILE A 192 1.09 -5.67 5.76
C ILE A 192 1.51 -5.73 7.23
N LYS A 193 2.40 -6.67 7.57
CA LYS A 193 2.90 -6.79 8.95
C LYS A 193 3.51 -5.47 9.43
N ALA A 194 4.26 -4.80 8.56
CA ALA A 194 4.90 -3.54 8.91
C ALA A 194 3.85 -2.44 9.18
N TYR A 195 2.81 -2.36 8.35
CA TYR A 195 1.75 -1.38 8.59
C TYR A 195 0.97 -1.66 9.87
N LEU A 196 0.74 -2.94 10.19
CA LEU A 196 0.07 -3.28 11.46
C LEU A 196 0.89 -2.83 12.67
N ARG A 197 2.23 -2.94 12.60
CA ARG A 197 3.10 -2.47 13.67
C ARG A 197 3.01 -0.95 13.87
N LEU A 198 2.65 -0.22 12.81
CA LEU A 198 2.47 1.24 12.87
C LEU A 198 1.06 1.64 13.26
N GLY A 199 0.21 0.69 13.62
CA GLY A 199 -1.17 0.98 13.98
C GLY A 199 -2.15 0.91 12.81
N GLY A 200 -1.76 0.28 11.72
CA GLY A 200 -2.62 0.14 10.54
C GLY A 200 -3.86 -0.69 10.82
N LEU A 201 -4.94 -0.33 10.14
CA LEU A 201 -6.24 -0.98 10.25
C LEU A 201 -6.70 -1.41 8.87
N VAL A 202 -7.64 -2.37 8.83
CA VAL A 202 -8.12 -2.91 7.56
C VAL A 202 -9.57 -2.52 7.30
N GLY A 203 -9.93 -2.47 6.03
CA GLY A 203 -11.30 -2.28 5.60
C GLY A 203 -12.13 -3.54 5.75
N ARG A 204 -13.40 -3.44 5.37
CA ARG A 204 -14.32 -4.56 5.44
C ARG A 204 -14.21 -5.37 4.16
N ARG A 205 -13.90 -6.65 4.31
CA ARG A 205 -13.74 -7.63 3.23
C ARG A 205 -12.49 -7.37 2.40
N ALA A 206 -12.02 -8.40 1.75
CA ALA A 206 -10.94 -8.34 0.78
C ALA A 206 -11.52 -8.28 -0.62
N PHE A 207 -10.71 -7.92 -1.60
CA PHE A 207 -11.09 -7.89 -3.01
C PHE A 207 -10.19 -8.84 -3.78
N ILE A 208 -10.80 -9.73 -4.56
CA ILE A 208 -10.04 -10.68 -5.38
C ILE A 208 -9.76 -10.07 -6.74
N ASP A 209 -8.50 -9.86 -7.04
CA ASP A 209 -8.03 -9.40 -8.34
C ASP A 209 -7.53 -10.59 -9.14
N ARG A 210 -8.39 -11.10 -10.01
CA ARG A 210 -8.05 -12.30 -10.78
C ARG A 210 -7.03 -12.01 -11.88
N ALA A 211 -6.99 -10.77 -12.36
CA ALA A 211 -6.02 -10.38 -13.39
C ALA A 211 -4.58 -10.45 -12.87
N PHE A 212 -4.38 -10.13 -11.60
CA PHE A 212 -3.05 -10.16 -10.98
C PHE A 212 -2.85 -11.36 -10.06
N ASN A 213 -3.86 -12.21 -9.93
CA ASN A 213 -3.82 -13.38 -9.03
C ASN A 213 -3.49 -12.96 -7.60
N THR A 214 -4.21 -11.95 -7.10
CA THR A 214 -4.02 -11.46 -5.74
C THR A 214 -5.34 -11.37 -4.99
N THR A 215 -5.22 -11.37 -3.66
CA THR A 215 -6.30 -11.02 -2.74
C THR A 215 -5.88 -9.74 -2.03
N ASP A 216 -6.58 -8.67 -2.30
CA ASP A 216 -6.20 -7.32 -1.88
C ASP A 216 -6.96 -6.94 -0.62
N VAL A 217 -6.25 -6.42 0.38
CA VAL A 217 -6.87 -5.88 1.58
C VAL A 217 -6.65 -4.37 1.61
N PHE A 218 -7.68 -3.66 2.04
CA PHE A 218 -7.60 -2.21 2.24
C PHE A 218 -6.91 -1.95 3.57
N LEU A 219 -5.89 -1.11 3.54
CA LEU A 219 -5.17 -0.68 4.75
C LEU A 219 -5.33 0.82 4.92
N LEU A 220 -5.48 1.25 6.17
CA LEU A 220 -5.46 2.66 6.48
C LEU A 220 -4.69 2.93 7.77
N MET A 221 -4.10 4.11 7.83
CA MET A 221 -3.43 4.60 9.04
C MET A 221 -3.94 6.01 9.32
N ASP A 222 -4.54 6.18 10.50
CA ASP A 222 -5.00 7.49 10.98
C ASP A 222 -3.86 8.10 11.78
N THR A 223 -3.24 9.15 11.24
CA THR A 223 -2.10 9.79 11.89
C THR A 223 -2.49 10.38 13.25
N GLY A 224 -3.76 10.82 13.39
CA GLY A 224 -4.26 11.36 14.66
C GLY A 224 -4.45 10.31 15.73
N ALA A 225 -4.63 9.04 15.33
CA ALA A 225 -4.83 7.92 16.26
C ALA A 225 -3.55 7.15 16.53
N MET A 226 -2.44 7.50 15.90
CA MET A 226 -1.16 6.85 16.18
C MET A 226 -0.78 7.07 17.63
N SER A 227 -0.31 6.00 18.28
CA SER A 227 0.13 6.11 19.68
C SER A 227 1.28 7.10 19.82
N ALA A 228 1.40 7.68 21.02
CA ALA A 228 2.51 8.58 21.32
C ALA A 228 3.86 7.91 21.07
N LYS A 229 3.95 6.60 21.36
CA LYS A 229 5.16 5.82 21.12
C LYS A 229 5.52 5.76 19.63
N HIS A 230 4.53 5.55 18.77
CA HIS A 230 4.75 5.51 17.32
C HIS A 230 5.14 6.89 16.79
N LYS A 231 4.48 7.95 17.28
CA LYS A 231 4.81 9.32 16.91
C LYS A 231 6.24 9.67 17.31
N GLN A 232 6.63 9.33 18.55
CA GLN A 232 7.98 9.55 19.06
C GLN A 232 9.02 8.83 18.20
N PHE A 233 8.72 7.59 17.81
CA PHE A 233 9.62 6.82 16.97
C PHE A 233 9.87 7.55 15.63
N TYR A 234 8.82 8.07 15.01
CA TYR A 234 8.94 8.85 13.80
C TYR A 234 9.70 10.15 14.02
N GLU A 235 9.32 10.88 15.07
CA GLU A 235 9.91 12.19 15.36
C GLU A 235 11.38 12.09 15.78
N SER A 236 11.74 11.08 16.57
CA SER A 236 13.11 10.93 17.08
C SER A 236 14.10 10.52 16.00
N ARG A 237 13.61 9.87 14.96
CA ARG A 237 14.48 9.44 13.86
C ARG A 237 14.59 10.49 12.76
N TRP A 238 13.83 11.57 12.89
CA TRP A 238 13.81 12.63 11.93
C TRP A 238 14.29 13.93 12.54
N GLN A 239 15.56 13.98 12.89
CA GLN A 239 16.20 15.26 13.21
C GLN A 239 17.19 15.56 12.09
N PRO A 240 16.98 16.66 11.36
CA PRO A 240 17.96 17.03 10.35
C PRO A 240 19.28 17.35 11.04
N THR A 241 20.38 16.73 10.58
CA THR A 241 21.73 17.07 10.99
C THR A 241 22.15 18.37 10.32
#